data_fa41a0313c63df27347cc25feaded060
#
_entry.id   fa41a0313c63df27347cc25feaded060
#
_cell.length_a   1.000
_cell.length_b   1.000
_cell.length_c   1.000
_cell.angle_alpha   90.00
_cell.angle_beta   90.00
_cell.angle_gamma   90.00
#
_symmetry.space_group_name_H-M   'P 1'
#
loop_
_entity.id
_entity.type
_entity.pdbx_description
1 polymer ?
#
loop_
_entity_poly.entity_id
_entity_poly.type
_entity_poly.pdbx_seq_one_letter_code
_entity_poly.pdbx_strand_id
1 'polypeptide(L)'
;MKKSFTALLAASLMLAGCASSAGSTANASGKTFTGSSTGMQGPVTVTLSVDGGKITNVELTEISETPSIASVAMERIPQQIVEHQTTTLDTVTGATFASNAIMRAASEAAKVAGLDMDKLEANAYHAEAGKDEVWDTDLLVVGAGGAGFSAATTAAQEGAEVIMIEKSSVAGGNTLMQGGAFNANDDDAQAETILTEAQKTTLDGYLALKASDEKLHFDAFPEWKEVLADLQADIKKFYAENEGKTVGKDMPGYDSVELHMWHIYTGGLRQMNDGKWVASDIDLARTLAENALGTYEWCVDSLNVEGQYGKGAGKSLFTVLGAMWPRTHKFMTSTPLIDTLKKAAEKEGVKLYTEVAAKSLITDENGKVVGANCEKADGTKVTVNTKKGVILTSGGYGANPKMVKEYDNYWGDNLTDHTLTTNVGTN
;
A
#
# COMPACT_ATOMS: atom_id res chain seq x y z
N MET A 1 6.58 56.91 8.13
CA MET A 1 5.19 56.71 8.54
C MET A 1 4.99 55.27 8.90
N LYS A 2 4.85 55.00 10.20
CA LYS A 2 4.63 53.64 10.76
C LYS A 2 3.19 53.22 10.52
N LYS A 3 2.94 51.98 10.03
CA LYS A 3 1.62 51.36 10.15
C LYS A 3 1.82 49.98 10.77
N SER A 4 1.22 49.85 11.95
CA SER A 4 1.11 48.68 12.79
C SER A 4 0.24 47.61 12.12
N PHE A 5 0.66 46.35 12.19
CA PHE A 5 -0.17 45.18 11.89
C PHE A 5 -0.75 44.65 13.21
N THR A 6 -2.07 44.73 13.32
CA THR A 6 -2.84 44.18 14.43
C THR A 6 -3.16 42.71 14.12
N ALA A 7 -2.73 41.81 14.99
CA ALA A 7 -3.08 40.40 14.93
C ALA A 7 -4.53 40.21 15.41
N LEU A 8 -5.35 39.58 14.57
CA LEU A 8 -6.71 39.15 14.93
C LEU A 8 -6.65 37.69 15.39
N LEU A 9 -6.91 37.45 16.65
CA LEU A 9 -7.09 36.16 17.28
C LEU A 9 -8.49 35.66 16.96
N ALA A 10 -8.66 34.62 16.14
CA ALA A 10 -9.93 33.97 15.91
C ALA A 10 -10.06 32.75 16.83
N ALA A 11 -10.93 32.83 17.80
CA ALA A 11 -11.35 31.71 18.63
C ALA A 11 -12.29 30.81 17.84
N SER A 12 -11.91 29.56 17.62
CA SER A 12 -12.76 28.53 17.02
C SER A 12 -13.51 27.80 18.13
N LEU A 13 -14.84 27.91 18.11
CA LEU A 13 -15.75 27.13 18.95
C LEU A 13 -15.66 25.65 18.57
N MET A 14 -15.44 24.81 19.57
CA MET A 14 -15.64 23.34 19.47
C MET A 14 -17.15 23.05 19.41
N LEU A 15 -17.62 22.45 18.33
CA LEU A 15 -18.88 21.69 18.35
C LEU A 15 -18.55 20.24 18.70
N ALA A 16 -19.00 19.82 19.87
CA ALA A 16 -18.99 18.43 20.28
C ALA A 16 -20.07 17.67 19.50
N GLY A 17 -19.64 16.79 18.62
CA GLY A 17 -20.49 15.77 18.00
C GLY A 17 -20.41 14.49 18.83
N CYS A 18 -21.50 14.16 19.55
CA CYS A 18 -21.62 12.90 20.26
C CYS A 18 -21.77 11.75 19.26
N ALA A 19 -20.76 10.89 19.15
CA ALA A 19 -20.91 9.53 18.67
C ALA A 19 -20.88 8.60 19.87
N SER A 20 -22.01 7.99 20.18
CA SER A 20 -22.17 7.02 21.25
C SER A 20 -21.57 5.69 20.82
N SER A 21 -20.37 5.35 21.30
CA SER A 21 -19.90 3.98 21.38
C SER A 21 -20.20 3.47 22.80
N ALA A 22 -21.05 2.46 22.88
CA ALA A 22 -21.30 1.74 24.11
C ALA A 22 -20.09 0.91 24.47
N GLY A 23 -19.14 1.51 25.17
CA GLY A 23 -18.05 0.82 25.85
C GLY A 23 -18.43 0.64 27.32
N SER A 24 -18.44 -0.59 27.80
CA SER A 24 -18.65 -0.98 29.19
C SER A 24 -17.69 -0.20 30.10
N THR A 25 -18.21 0.74 30.88
CA THR A 25 -17.48 1.38 31.99
C THR A 25 -17.42 0.40 33.15
N ALA A 26 -16.36 -0.42 33.22
CA ALA A 26 -15.98 -1.03 34.49
C ALA A 26 -15.47 0.11 35.40
N ASN A 27 -16.07 0.29 36.56
CA ASN A 27 -15.59 1.18 37.62
C ASN A 27 -14.20 0.73 38.07
N ALA A 28 -13.14 1.38 37.59
CA ALA A 28 -11.77 1.15 38.01
C ALA A 28 -11.56 1.78 39.40
N SER A 29 -11.68 1.01 40.46
CA SER A 29 -11.36 1.43 41.84
C SER A 29 -9.86 1.23 42.10
N GLY A 30 -8.99 1.91 41.35
CA GLY A 30 -7.55 1.77 41.50
C GLY A 30 -6.81 3.12 41.39
N LYS A 31 -5.57 3.17 41.89
CA LYS A 31 -4.68 4.31 41.59
C LYS A 31 -4.19 4.25 40.17
N THR A 32 -4.10 5.41 39.51
CA THR A 32 -3.60 5.51 38.16
C THR A 32 -2.16 5.97 38.12
N PHE A 33 -1.38 5.41 37.18
CA PHE A 33 0.03 5.70 36.98
C PHE A 33 0.33 5.81 35.50
N THR A 34 1.11 6.80 35.11
CA THR A 34 1.38 7.10 33.69
C THR A 34 2.85 6.89 33.37
N GLY A 35 3.10 6.32 32.20
CA GLY A 35 4.42 6.18 31.62
C GLY A 35 4.40 6.51 30.12
N SER A 36 5.53 6.91 29.59
CA SER A 36 5.65 7.34 28.18
C SER A 36 6.84 6.70 27.49
N SER A 37 6.72 6.50 26.20
CA SER A 37 7.77 6.00 25.31
C SER A 37 7.69 6.69 23.96
N THR A 38 8.65 6.44 23.07
CA THR A 38 8.64 6.92 21.69
C THR A 38 8.31 5.78 20.77
N GLY A 39 7.29 5.99 19.91
CA GLY A 39 6.92 5.13 18.80
C GLY A 39 7.57 5.55 17.48
N MET A 40 6.99 5.13 16.35
CA MET A 40 7.48 5.48 15.00
C MET A 40 7.18 6.94 14.66
N GLN A 41 5.99 7.44 14.98
CA GLN A 41 5.51 8.76 14.60
C GLN A 41 5.63 9.79 15.74
N GLY A 42 5.94 9.37 16.96
CA GLY A 42 6.05 10.26 18.10
C GLY A 42 5.76 9.60 19.46
N PRO A 43 5.31 10.37 20.45
CA PRO A 43 5.08 9.86 21.78
C PRO A 43 3.92 8.87 21.85
N VAL A 44 4.07 7.90 22.73
CA VAL A 44 3.04 6.95 23.17
C VAL A 44 2.98 7.00 24.69
N THR A 45 1.85 7.39 25.24
CA THR A 45 1.62 7.52 26.67
C THR A 45 0.54 6.54 27.12
N VAL A 46 0.86 5.76 28.15
CA VAL A 46 -0.01 4.74 28.75
C VAL A 46 -0.32 5.13 30.18
N THR A 47 -1.59 5.03 30.57
CA THR A 47 -2.04 5.14 31.95
C THR A 47 -2.52 3.75 32.43
N LEU A 48 -1.87 3.23 33.46
CA LEU A 48 -2.26 2.01 34.13
C LEU A 48 -3.18 2.32 35.32
N SER A 49 -4.26 1.54 35.46
CA SER A 49 -4.99 1.43 36.73
C SER A 49 -4.47 0.23 37.51
N VAL A 50 -4.11 0.43 38.77
CA VAL A 50 -3.55 -0.62 39.61
C VAL A 50 -4.36 -0.73 40.92
N ASP A 51 -4.81 -1.95 41.23
CA ASP A 51 -5.50 -2.28 42.48
C ASP A 51 -4.95 -3.57 43.05
N GLY A 52 -4.66 -3.59 44.38
CA GLY A 52 -4.12 -4.75 45.07
C GLY A 52 -2.81 -5.29 44.47
N GLY A 53 -2.00 -4.44 43.82
CA GLY A 53 -0.75 -4.84 43.17
C GLY A 53 -0.93 -5.52 41.82
N LYS A 54 -2.12 -5.42 41.23
CA LYS A 54 -2.44 -5.94 39.87
C LYS A 54 -2.83 -4.81 38.93
N ILE A 55 -2.47 -4.95 37.67
CA ILE A 55 -2.91 -4.08 36.59
C ILE A 55 -4.35 -4.44 36.26
N THR A 56 -5.27 -3.48 36.42
CA THR A 56 -6.71 -3.69 36.18
C THR A 56 -7.22 -3.02 34.92
N ASN A 57 -6.47 -2.01 34.39
CA ASN A 57 -6.76 -1.36 33.14
C ASN A 57 -5.49 -0.76 32.55
N VAL A 58 -5.45 -0.69 31.22
CA VAL A 58 -4.40 -0.03 30.43
C VAL A 58 -5.08 0.88 29.42
N GLU A 59 -4.84 2.17 29.54
CA GLU A 59 -5.41 3.19 28.66
C GLU A 59 -4.30 3.90 27.88
N LEU A 60 -4.47 4.02 26.57
CA LEU A 60 -3.62 4.83 25.69
C LEU A 60 -4.11 6.27 25.75
N THR A 61 -3.44 7.13 26.51
CA THR A 61 -3.84 8.53 26.72
C THR A 61 -3.23 9.47 25.70
N GLU A 62 -2.14 9.07 25.04
CA GLU A 62 -1.54 9.73 23.91
C GLU A 62 -0.92 8.68 22.98
N ILE A 63 -1.18 8.81 21.68
CA ILE A 63 -0.57 7.93 20.68
C ILE A 63 -0.45 8.67 19.35
N SER A 64 0.78 8.82 18.89
CA SER A 64 1.12 9.49 17.62
C SER A 64 1.40 8.49 16.50
N GLU A 65 0.82 7.30 16.56
CA GLU A 65 1.00 6.28 15.55
C GLU A 65 -0.05 6.38 14.42
N THR A 66 0.24 5.79 13.25
CA THR A 66 -0.69 5.73 12.13
C THR A 66 -1.84 4.76 12.45
N PRO A 67 -3.09 5.22 12.65
CA PRO A 67 -4.19 4.35 13.12
C PRO A 67 -4.45 3.17 12.19
N SER A 68 -4.36 3.34 10.87
CA SER A 68 -4.56 2.26 9.89
C SER A 68 -3.50 1.16 9.94
N ILE A 69 -2.40 1.35 10.67
CA ILE A 69 -1.32 0.36 10.85
C ILE A 69 -1.31 -0.16 12.29
N ALA A 70 -1.49 0.74 13.26
CA ALA A 70 -1.31 0.45 14.68
C ALA A 70 -2.59 -0.01 15.40
N SER A 71 -3.76 0.06 14.76
CA SER A 71 -5.06 -0.21 15.41
C SER A 71 -5.11 -1.53 16.18
N VAL A 72 -4.61 -2.62 15.58
CA VAL A 72 -4.59 -3.93 16.24
C VAL A 72 -3.66 -3.94 17.45
N ALA A 73 -2.49 -3.29 17.39
CA ALA A 73 -1.57 -3.17 18.52
C ALA A 73 -2.16 -2.31 19.63
N MET A 74 -2.86 -1.22 19.28
CA MET A 74 -3.53 -0.32 20.22
C MET A 74 -4.65 -1.00 20.99
N GLU A 75 -5.29 -2.00 20.42
CA GLU A 75 -6.34 -2.79 21.06
C GLU A 75 -5.76 -4.00 21.81
N ARG A 76 -4.97 -4.83 21.14
CA ARG A 76 -4.50 -6.12 21.64
C ARG A 76 -3.49 -6.00 22.78
N ILE A 77 -2.47 -5.15 22.65
CA ILE A 77 -1.41 -5.05 23.66
C ILE A 77 -1.95 -4.60 25.02
N PRO A 78 -2.79 -3.55 25.15
CA PRO A 78 -3.43 -3.19 26.41
C PRO A 78 -4.21 -4.32 27.05
N GLN A 79 -5.00 -5.06 26.27
CA GLN A 79 -5.79 -6.19 26.75
C GLN A 79 -4.90 -7.32 27.29
N GLN A 80 -3.85 -7.70 26.56
CA GLN A 80 -2.92 -8.75 26.96
C GLN A 80 -2.09 -8.37 28.19
N ILE A 81 -1.72 -7.09 28.36
CA ILE A 81 -1.05 -6.61 29.59
C ILE A 81 -1.92 -6.88 30.82
N VAL A 82 -3.21 -6.58 30.73
CA VAL A 82 -4.16 -6.84 31.83
C VAL A 82 -4.37 -8.33 32.04
N GLU A 83 -4.55 -9.11 30.98
CA GLU A 83 -4.84 -10.54 31.05
C GLU A 83 -3.67 -11.34 31.65
N HIS A 84 -2.46 -11.10 31.14
CA HIS A 84 -1.27 -11.85 31.53
C HIS A 84 -0.48 -11.22 32.68
N GLN A 85 -0.86 -10.01 33.14
CA GLN A 85 -0.15 -9.28 34.20
C GLN A 85 1.35 -9.13 33.86
N THR A 86 1.65 -8.69 32.63
CA THR A 86 3.02 -8.51 32.14
C THR A 86 3.09 -7.32 31.18
N THR A 87 4.29 -6.77 31.00
CA THR A 87 4.59 -5.79 29.95
C THR A 87 5.52 -6.36 28.88
N THR A 88 5.77 -7.68 28.91
CA THR A 88 6.59 -8.42 27.95
C THR A 88 5.70 -9.38 27.17
N LEU A 89 5.37 -8.99 25.95
CA LEU A 89 4.43 -9.68 25.04
C LEU A 89 5.02 -9.81 23.64
N ASP A 90 4.44 -10.68 22.84
CA ASP A 90 4.69 -10.69 21.40
C ASP A 90 4.21 -9.39 20.75
N THR A 91 4.97 -8.92 19.77
CA THR A 91 4.57 -7.76 18.98
C THR A 91 3.50 -8.14 17.97
N VAL A 92 2.58 -7.24 17.71
CA VAL A 92 1.60 -7.38 16.63
C VAL A 92 2.30 -7.26 15.29
N THR A 93 2.13 -8.25 14.42
CA THR A 93 2.78 -8.33 13.12
C THR A 93 2.39 -7.14 12.23
N GLY A 94 3.38 -6.44 11.71
CA GLY A 94 3.20 -5.20 10.94
C GLY A 94 3.12 -3.93 11.78
N ALA A 95 2.92 -4.03 13.12
CA ALA A 95 2.86 -2.89 14.05
C ALA A 95 3.92 -2.99 15.17
N THR A 96 5.09 -3.49 14.87
CA THR A 96 6.17 -3.77 15.84
C THR A 96 6.60 -2.54 16.62
N PHE A 97 6.76 -1.37 15.97
CA PHE A 97 7.15 -0.13 16.64
C PHE A 97 6.08 0.33 17.63
N ALA A 98 4.81 0.33 17.23
CA ALA A 98 3.70 0.68 18.09
C ALA A 98 3.57 -0.31 19.27
N SER A 99 3.65 -1.62 19.02
CA SER A 99 3.62 -2.65 20.07
C SER A 99 4.71 -2.42 21.11
N ASN A 100 5.96 -2.27 20.66
CA ASN A 100 7.09 -2.02 21.56
C ASN A 100 6.97 -0.69 22.32
N ALA A 101 6.43 0.36 21.69
CA ALA A 101 6.23 1.64 22.34
C ALA A 101 5.17 1.54 23.45
N ILE A 102 4.06 0.85 23.19
CA ILE A 102 3.00 0.62 24.19
C ILE A 102 3.54 -0.20 25.37
N MET A 103 4.24 -1.30 25.09
CA MET A 103 4.84 -2.15 26.13
C MET A 103 5.85 -1.38 26.99
N ARG A 104 6.74 -0.60 26.37
CA ARG A 104 7.72 0.24 27.10
C ARG A 104 7.02 1.30 27.94
N ALA A 105 6.01 1.99 27.40
CA ALA A 105 5.25 3.00 28.14
C ALA A 105 4.52 2.36 29.35
N ALA A 106 3.93 1.18 29.18
CA ALA A 106 3.30 0.42 30.25
C ALA A 106 4.32 -0.03 31.32
N SER A 107 5.52 -0.47 30.91
CA SER A 107 6.60 -0.82 31.83
C SER A 107 7.05 0.37 32.68
N GLU A 108 7.19 1.56 32.07
CA GLU A 108 7.50 2.79 32.82
C GLU A 108 6.38 3.16 33.82
N ALA A 109 5.12 3.05 33.41
CA ALA A 109 3.98 3.27 34.31
C ALA A 109 3.95 2.26 35.48
N ALA A 110 4.29 0.98 35.22
CA ALA A 110 4.38 -0.06 36.22
C ALA A 110 5.49 0.20 37.27
N LYS A 111 6.65 0.71 36.82
CA LYS A 111 7.75 1.16 37.72
C LYS A 111 7.29 2.32 38.59
N VAL A 112 6.59 3.31 38.02
CA VAL A 112 6.03 4.45 38.78
C VAL A 112 5.00 3.97 39.82
N ALA A 113 4.23 2.95 39.45
CA ALA A 113 3.24 2.31 40.35
C ALA A 113 3.89 1.52 41.51
N GLY A 114 5.20 1.25 41.43
CA GLY A 114 5.90 0.40 42.40
C GLY A 114 5.54 -1.08 42.30
N LEU A 115 5.12 -1.53 41.10
CA LEU A 115 4.87 -2.95 40.86
C LEU A 115 6.18 -3.74 40.86
N ASP A 116 6.06 -5.02 41.24
CA ASP A 116 7.18 -5.98 41.20
C ASP A 116 7.54 -6.28 39.73
N MET A 117 8.62 -5.65 39.24
CA MET A 117 9.07 -5.77 37.85
C MET A 117 9.59 -7.19 37.55
N ASP A 118 10.22 -7.87 38.51
CA ASP A 118 10.70 -9.25 38.34
C ASP A 118 9.52 -10.21 38.14
N LYS A 119 8.44 -9.98 38.86
CA LYS A 119 7.21 -10.74 38.68
C LYS A 119 6.52 -10.47 37.34
N LEU A 120 6.48 -9.20 36.88
CA LEU A 120 5.93 -8.85 35.57
C LEU A 120 6.74 -9.51 34.46
N GLU A 121 8.07 -9.54 34.58
CA GLU A 121 8.97 -10.21 33.63
C GLU A 121 8.80 -11.73 33.66
N ALA A 122 8.67 -12.31 34.83
CA ALA A 122 8.42 -13.76 34.99
C ALA A 122 7.08 -14.20 34.35
N ASN A 123 6.14 -13.28 34.18
CA ASN A 123 4.86 -13.50 33.53
C ASN A 123 4.92 -13.21 32.02
N ALA A 124 6.12 -13.02 31.41
CA ALA A 124 6.25 -12.82 29.97
C ALA A 124 5.39 -13.83 29.22
N TYR A 125 4.61 -13.30 28.26
CA TYR A 125 3.68 -14.13 27.50
C TYR A 125 4.06 -14.14 26.03
N HIS A 126 4.15 -15.35 25.50
CA HIS A 126 4.33 -15.64 24.10
C HIS A 126 3.22 -16.59 23.66
N ALA A 127 2.60 -16.28 22.52
CA ALA A 127 1.57 -17.14 21.96
C ALA A 127 2.18 -18.50 21.56
N GLU A 128 1.51 -19.59 21.94
CA GLU A 128 1.93 -20.92 21.55
C GLU A 128 1.25 -21.34 20.25
N ALA A 129 2.01 -22.05 19.39
CA ALA A 129 1.49 -22.58 18.15
C ALA A 129 0.31 -23.52 18.41
N GLY A 130 -0.76 -23.34 17.65
CA GLY A 130 -1.90 -24.24 17.64
C GLY A 130 -1.57 -25.56 16.94
N LYS A 131 -2.60 -26.39 16.73
CA LYS A 131 -2.48 -27.58 15.89
C LYS A 131 -2.37 -27.19 14.44
N ASP A 132 -1.58 -27.95 13.67
CA ASP A 132 -1.48 -27.79 12.23
C ASP A 132 -2.86 -27.82 11.57
N GLU A 133 -3.08 -26.92 10.61
CA GLU A 133 -4.34 -26.75 9.90
C GLU A 133 -4.18 -27.06 8.40
N VAL A 134 -5.25 -27.54 7.79
CA VAL A 134 -5.34 -27.72 6.33
C VAL A 134 -6.56 -26.98 5.83
N TRP A 135 -6.35 -26.10 4.86
CA TRP A 135 -7.39 -25.34 4.19
C TRP A 135 -7.47 -25.73 2.73
N ASP A 136 -8.70 -25.86 2.21
CA ASP A 136 -8.95 -26.15 0.81
C ASP A 136 -9.71 -24.98 0.17
N THR A 137 -9.34 -24.62 -1.07
CA THR A 137 -9.98 -23.53 -1.82
C THR A 137 -9.79 -23.73 -3.33
N ASP A 138 -10.48 -22.95 -4.15
CA ASP A 138 -10.19 -22.93 -5.58
C ASP A 138 -8.92 -22.13 -5.87
N LEU A 139 -8.77 -20.97 -5.21
CA LEU A 139 -7.67 -20.05 -5.44
C LEU A 139 -7.15 -19.47 -4.11
N LEU A 140 -5.81 -19.44 -3.95
CA LEU A 140 -5.15 -18.71 -2.88
C LEU A 140 -4.58 -17.40 -3.43
N VAL A 141 -4.89 -16.28 -2.77
CA VAL A 141 -4.26 -14.97 -3.02
C VAL A 141 -3.34 -14.65 -1.85
N VAL A 142 -2.06 -14.40 -2.13
CA VAL A 142 -1.03 -14.15 -1.14
C VAL A 142 -0.68 -12.67 -1.11
N GLY A 143 -1.09 -11.97 -0.06
CA GLY A 143 -0.94 -10.52 0.14
C GLY A 143 -2.26 -9.77 -0.06
N ALA A 144 -2.71 -9.05 0.96
CA ALA A 144 -3.95 -8.28 0.97
C ALA A 144 -3.71 -6.77 0.76
N GLY A 145 -2.89 -6.42 -0.23
CA GLY A 145 -2.75 -5.07 -0.75
C GLY A 145 -3.77 -4.76 -1.85
N GLY A 146 -3.63 -3.65 -2.56
CA GLY A 146 -4.52 -3.26 -3.67
C GLY A 146 -4.62 -4.35 -4.75
N ALA A 147 -3.49 -4.92 -5.18
CA ALA A 147 -3.45 -5.99 -6.17
C ALA A 147 -4.15 -7.28 -5.67
N GLY A 148 -3.96 -7.64 -4.39
CA GLY A 148 -4.58 -8.82 -3.80
C GLY A 148 -6.08 -8.71 -3.72
N PHE A 149 -6.60 -7.60 -3.24
CA PHE A 149 -8.03 -7.36 -3.19
C PHE A 149 -8.67 -7.34 -4.58
N SER A 150 -8.02 -6.70 -5.56
CA SER A 150 -8.53 -6.70 -6.94
C SER A 150 -8.57 -8.10 -7.53
N ALA A 151 -7.48 -8.87 -7.40
CA ALA A 151 -7.42 -10.25 -7.89
C ALA A 151 -8.43 -11.16 -7.20
N ALA A 152 -8.54 -11.08 -5.87
CA ALA A 152 -9.46 -11.91 -5.09
C ALA A 152 -10.94 -11.59 -5.40
N THR A 153 -11.28 -10.29 -5.48
CA THR A 153 -12.64 -9.86 -5.80
C THR A 153 -13.04 -10.32 -7.20
N THR A 154 -12.18 -10.07 -8.20
CA THR A 154 -12.47 -10.49 -9.59
C THR A 154 -12.60 -12.01 -9.70
N ALA A 155 -11.71 -12.78 -9.07
CA ALA A 155 -11.79 -14.24 -9.08
C ALA A 155 -13.08 -14.77 -8.43
N ALA A 156 -13.53 -14.14 -7.34
CA ALA A 156 -14.77 -14.49 -6.67
C ALA A 156 -15.99 -14.10 -7.52
N GLN A 157 -15.99 -12.97 -8.21
CA GLN A 157 -17.02 -12.57 -9.17
C GLN A 157 -17.13 -13.56 -10.34
N GLU A 158 -16.03 -14.19 -10.73
CA GLU A 158 -15.98 -15.28 -11.72
C GLU A 158 -16.33 -16.66 -11.11
N GLY A 159 -16.80 -16.70 -9.86
CA GLY A 159 -17.32 -17.90 -9.20
C GLY A 159 -16.27 -18.79 -8.53
N ALA A 160 -15.03 -18.33 -8.33
CA ALA A 160 -14.03 -19.08 -7.57
C ALA A 160 -14.25 -18.95 -6.06
N GLU A 161 -14.06 -20.04 -5.31
CA GLU A 161 -13.86 -19.95 -3.86
C GLU A 161 -12.44 -19.44 -3.60
N VAL A 162 -12.32 -18.29 -2.89
CA VAL A 162 -11.04 -17.62 -2.69
C VAL A 162 -10.69 -17.50 -1.21
N ILE A 163 -9.48 -17.97 -0.87
CA ILE A 163 -8.80 -17.63 0.37
C ILE A 163 -7.74 -16.58 0.06
N MET A 164 -7.71 -15.50 0.83
CA MET A 164 -6.67 -14.49 0.80
C MET A 164 -5.96 -14.44 2.14
N ILE A 165 -4.62 -14.42 2.12
CA ILE A 165 -3.79 -14.33 3.31
C ILE A 165 -2.96 -13.06 3.31
N GLU A 166 -2.74 -12.51 4.50
CA GLU A 166 -1.89 -11.34 4.75
C GLU A 166 -1.00 -11.63 5.97
N LYS A 167 0.30 -11.40 5.83
CA LYS A 167 1.25 -11.62 6.94
C LYS A 167 1.10 -10.62 8.08
N SER A 168 0.68 -9.39 7.76
CA SER A 168 0.46 -8.33 8.76
C SER A 168 -0.89 -8.50 9.43
N SER A 169 -1.06 -7.88 10.61
CA SER A 169 -2.32 -7.87 11.34
C SER A 169 -3.41 -7.03 10.67
N VAL A 170 -3.02 -6.12 9.79
CA VAL A 170 -3.92 -5.27 9.00
C VAL A 170 -3.67 -5.46 7.51
N ALA A 171 -4.75 -5.48 6.74
CA ALA A 171 -4.69 -5.53 5.29
C ALA A 171 -4.47 -4.14 4.69
N GLY A 172 -3.92 -4.09 3.48
CA GLY A 172 -3.73 -2.88 2.70
C GLY A 172 -2.30 -2.67 2.21
N GLY A 173 -1.31 -3.17 2.94
CA GLY A 173 0.11 -3.09 2.57
C GLY A 173 0.52 -1.64 2.23
N ASN A 174 1.41 -1.48 1.27
CA ASN A 174 1.86 -0.16 0.83
C ASN A 174 0.77 0.68 0.11
N THR A 175 -0.34 0.06 -0.29
CA THR A 175 -1.48 0.80 -0.84
C THR A 175 -2.11 1.75 0.19
N LEU A 176 -1.96 1.48 1.50
CA LEU A 176 -2.37 2.41 2.56
C LEU A 176 -1.50 3.68 2.63
N MET A 177 -0.30 3.64 2.08
CA MET A 177 0.67 4.74 2.15
C MET A 177 0.71 5.59 0.87
N GLN A 178 -0.06 5.23 -0.16
CA GLN A 178 -0.11 5.96 -1.43
C GLN A 178 -0.97 7.24 -1.32
N GLY A 179 -0.67 8.23 -2.18
CA GLY A 179 -1.34 9.54 -2.17
C GLY A 179 -2.65 9.62 -2.98
N GLY A 180 -3.18 8.51 -3.49
CA GLY A 180 -4.40 8.45 -4.30
C GLY A 180 -4.19 8.74 -5.79
N ALA A 181 -2.97 8.96 -6.25
CA ALA A 181 -2.68 9.19 -7.66
C ALA A 181 -2.74 7.86 -8.45
N PHE A 182 -3.55 7.84 -9.51
CA PHE A 182 -3.73 6.69 -10.38
C PHE A 182 -3.52 7.12 -11.84
N ASN A 183 -2.46 6.62 -12.48
CA ASN A 183 -2.12 6.99 -13.84
C ASN A 183 -2.83 6.09 -14.86
N ALA A 184 -3.65 6.69 -15.71
CA ALA A 184 -4.28 6.02 -16.84
C ALA A 184 -4.42 7.01 -17.99
N ASN A 185 -4.14 6.58 -19.24
CA ASN A 185 -4.53 7.36 -20.40
C ASN A 185 -6.05 7.35 -20.53
N ASP A 186 -6.63 8.51 -20.77
CA ASP A 186 -8.09 8.73 -20.90
C ASP A 186 -8.29 9.80 -21.99
N ASP A 187 -8.63 9.34 -23.19
CA ASP A 187 -8.73 10.20 -24.38
C ASP A 187 -9.82 11.25 -24.21
N ASP A 188 -10.95 10.90 -23.58
CA ASP A 188 -12.05 11.83 -23.33
C ASP A 188 -11.61 12.96 -22.39
N ALA A 189 -10.93 12.60 -21.31
CA ALA A 189 -10.42 13.59 -20.35
C ALA A 189 -9.24 14.39 -20.92
N GLN A 190 -8.41 13.79 -21.77
CA GLN A 190 -7.34 14.50 -22.47
C GLN A 190 -7.89 15.54 -23.45
N ALA A 191 -8.97 15.22 -24.17
CA ALA A 191 -9.61 16.13 -25.10
C ALA A 191 -10.14 17.42 -24.42
N GLU A 192 -10.39 17.40 -23.12
CA GLU A 192 -10.78 18.59 -22.33
C GLU A 192 -9.56 19.43 -21.89
N THR A 193 -8.34 18.94 -22.09
CA THR A 193 -7.11 19.69 -21.78
C THR A 193 -6.57 20.39 -23.04
N ILE A 194 -5.60 21.27 -22.87
CA ILE A 194 -4.95 21.98 -23.98
C ILE A 194 -3.49 21.53 -24.07
N LEU A 195 -3.07 21.12 -25.28
CA LEU A 195 -1.69 20.77 -25.56
C LEU A 195 -0.78 22.00 -25.37
N THR A 196 0.20 21.87 -24.49
CA THR A 196 1.19 22.94 -24.24
C THR A 196 2.33 22.91 -25.24
N GLU A 197 3.04 24.02 -25.40
CA GLU A 197 4.23 24.10 -26.27
C GLU A 197 5.34 23.13 -25.84
N ALA A 198 5.47 22.90 -24.52
CA ALA A 198 6.44 21.94 -23.99
C ALA A 198 6.08 20.50 -24.38
N GLN A 199 4.81 20.13 -24.26
CA GLN A 199 4.32 18.82 -24.69
C GLN A 199 4.49 18.64 -26.20
N LYS A 200 4.11 19.63 -27.01
CA LYS A 200 4.33 19.59 -28.47
C LYS A 200 5.80 19.38 -28.82
N THR A 201 6.70 20.13 -28.19
CA THR A 201 8.15 20.00 -28.41
C THR A 201 8.63 18.58 -28.13
N THR A 202 8.08 17.95 -27.07
CA THR A 202 8.40 16.57 -26.70
C THR A 202 7.87 15.58 -27.74
N LEU A 203 6.61 15.74 -28.20
CA LEU A 203 6.02 14.89 -29.25
C LEU A 203 6.80 15.02 -30.58
N ASP A 204 7.18 16.23 -30.96
CA ASP A 204 8.02 16.46 -32.14
C ASP A 204 9.39 15.78 -31.99
N GLY A 205 9.94 15.78 -30.77
CA GLY A 205 11.15 15.04 -30.44
C GLY A 205 10.98 13.53 -30.62
N TYR A 206 9.85 12.96 -30.24
CA TYR A 206 9.57 11.54 -30.48
C TYR A 206 9.41 11.20 -31.96
N LEU A 207 8.79 12.08 -32.74
CA LEU A 207 8.71 11.93 -34.19
C LEU A 207 10.07 11.96 -34.89
N ALA A 208 11.06 12.64 -34.32
CA ALA A 208 12.42 12.72 -34.85
C ALA A 208 13.30 11.52 -34.50
N LEU A 209 12.92 10.69 -33.54
CA LEU A 209 13.68 9.50 -33.13
C LEU A 209 13.72 8.47 -34.28
N LYS A 210 14.86 7.79 -34.40
CA LYS A 210 15.06 6.68 -35.33
C LYS A 210 15.33 5.40 -34.57
N ALA A 211 14.83 4.27 -35.07
CA ALA A 211 15.10 2.97 -34.48
C ALA A 211 16.60 2.60 -34.43
N SER A 212 17.45 3.35 -35.16
CA SER A 212 18.91 3.22 -35.17
C SER A 212 19.61 4.09 -34.12
N ASP A 213 18.89 4.90 -33.35
CA ASP A 213 19.51 5.76 -32.33
C ASP A 213 20.05 4.90 -31.18
N GLU A 214 21.35 4.89 -30.99
CA GLU A 214 22.03 4.05 -30.01
C GLU A 214 21.52 4.23 -28.58
N LYS A 215 21.14 5.48 -28.23
CA LYS A 215 20.58 5.81 -26.90
C LYS A 215 19.28 5.10 -26.55
N LEU A 216 18.63 4.47 -27.54
CA LEU A 216 17.38 3.73 -27.34
C LEU A 216 17.62 2.27 -26.98
N HIS A 217 18.85 1.77 -27.11
CA HIS A 217 19.28 0.41 -26.77
C HIS A 217 18.37 -0.69 -27.34
N PHE A 218 17.83 -0.48 -28.53
CA PHE A 218 16.99 -1.47 -29.23
C PHE A 218 17.73 -2.69 -29.75
N ASP A 219 19.05 -2.70 -29.67
CA ASP A 219 19.87 -3.91 -29.83
C ASP A 219 19.65 -4.89 -28.66
N ALA A 220 19.49 -4.37 -27.45
CA ALA A 220 19.18 -5.16 -26.25
C ALA A 220 17.67 -5.40 -26.05
N PHE A 221 16.81 -4.48 -26.52
CA PHE A 221 15.36 -4.51 -26.34
C PHE A 221 14.63 -4.29 -27.67
N PRO A 222 14.76 -5.20 -28.65
CA PRO A 222 14.25 -5.01 -30.01
C PRO A 222 12.72 -4.92 -30.08
N GLU A 223 12.00 -5.48 -29.12
CA GLU A 223 10.53 -5.45 -29.01
C GLU A 223 9.95 -4.05 -28.81
N TRP A 224 10.73 -3.13 -28.23
CA TRP A 224 10.29 -1.75 -28.03
C TRP A 224 10.35 -0.88 -29.31
N LYS A 225 10.90 -1.40 -30.42
CA LYS A 225 10.88 -0.70 -31.72
C LYS A 225 9.46 -0.49 -32.25
N GLU A 226 8.60 -1.48 -32.05
CA GLU A 226 7.20 -1.41 -32.48
C GLU A 226 6.46 -0.33 -31.70
N VAL A 227 6.64 -0.25 -30.38
CA VAL A 227 6.02 0.80 -29.55
C VAL A 227 6.42 2.21 -30.02
N LEU A 228 7.69 2.43 -30.41
CA LEU A 228 8.09 3.72 -30.97
C LEU A 228 7.43 3.99 -32.33
N ALA A 229 7.33 2.98 -33.18
CA ALA A 229 6.72 3.14 -34.51
C ALA A 229 5.22 3.45 -34.39
N ASP A 230 4.52 2.77 -33.49
CA ASP A 230 3.10 2.96 -33.24
C ASP A 230 2.84 4.33 -32.61
N LEU A 231 3.63 4.74 -31.61
CA LEU A 231 3.59 6.09 -31.04
C LEU A 231 3.77 7.17 -32.11
N GLN A 232 4.75 7.00 -33.01
CA GLN A 232 4.99 7.96 -34.09
C GLN A 232 3.84 8.02 -35.08
N ALA A 233 3.20 6.89 -35.38
CA ALA A 233 2.01 6.84 -36.24
C ALA A 233 0.82 7.56 -35.59
N ASP A 234 0.63 7.34 -34.31
CA ASP A 234 -0.47 7.90 -33.51
C ASP A 234 -0.31 9.42 -33.34
N ILE A 235 0.89 9.93 -33.03
CA ILE A 235 1.16 11.37 -32.98
C ILE A 235 0.88 12.04 -34.34
N LYS A 236 1.27 11.42 -35.47
CA LYS A 236 0.99 11.96 -36.78
C LYS A 236 -0.51 12.02 -37.07
N LYS A 237 -1.23 10.99 -36.70
CA LYS A 237 -2.70 10.94 -36.83
C LYS A 237 -3.34 12.05 -35.98
N PHE A 238 -2.94 12.19 -34.72
CA PHE A 238 -3.42 13.24 -33.82
C PHE A 238 -3.19 14.66 -34.44
N TYR A 239 -2.02 14.93 -35.00
CA TYR A 239 -1.75 16.22 -35.64
C TYR A 239 -2.61 16.43 -36.88
N ALA A 240 -2.83 15.41 -37.70
CA ALA A 240 -3.68 15.51 -38.89
C ALA A 240 -5.15 15.75 -38.52
N GLU A 241 -5.66 15.09 -37.50
CA GLU A 241 -7.03 15.26 -36.99
C GLU A 241 -7.27 16.64 -36.35
N ASN A 242 -6.21 17.30 -35.92
CA ASN A 242 -6.25 18.62 -35.29
C ASN A 242 -5.59 19.72 -36.16
N GLU A 243 -5.51 19.50 -37.47
CA GLU A 243 -4.97 20.50 -38.41
C GLU A 243 -5.75 21.82 -38.30
N GLY A 244 -5.01 22.93 -38.23
CA GLY A 244 -5.56 24.29 -38.10
C GLY A 244 -5.83 24.75 -36.66
N LYS A 245 -5.73 23.88 -35.66
CA LYS A 245 -5.78 24.27 -34.25
C LYS A 245 -4.42 24.84 -33.77
N THR A 246 -4.47 25.68 -32.76
CA THR A 246 -3.31 26.38 -32.21
C THR A 246 -2.91 25.80 -30.87
N VAL A 247 -1.65 25.35 -30.72
CA VAL A 247 -1.08 24.89 -29.47
C VAL A 247 -1.18 25.99 -28.40
N GLY A 248 -1.46 25.60 -27.18
CA GLY A 248 -1.66 26.52 -26.06
C GLY A 248 -2.98 27.29 -26.08
N LYS A 249 -3.87 27.04 -27.07
CA LYS A 249 -5.12 27.77 -27.20
C LYS A 249 -6.34 26.86 -27.37
N ASP A 250 -6.39 26.09 -28.45
CA ASP A 250 -7.53 25.26 -28.83
C ASP A 250 -7.14 23.88 -29.39
N MET A 251 -5.85 23.57 -29.42
CA MET A 251 -5.37 22.22 -29.69
C MET A 251 -5.59 21.35 -28.45
N PRO A 252 -6.37 20.25 -28.53
CA PRO A 252 -6.63 19.40 -27.38
C PRO A 252 -5.34 18.74 -26.86
N GLY A 253 -5.35 18.30 -25.60
CA GLY A 253 -4.28 17.48 -25.07
C GLY A 253 -4.19 16.15 -25.79
N TYR A 254 -3.03 15.53 -25.68
CA TYR A 254 -2.73 14.23 -26.29
C TYR A 254 -2.17 13.27 -25.23
N ASP A 255 -2.69 12.07 -25.19
CA ASP A 255 -2.10 10.92 -24.52
C ASP A 255 -2.50 9.65 -25.27
N SER A 256 -1.80 8.54 -25.06
CA SER A 256 -2.15 7.24 -25.61
C SER A 256 -1.51 6.12 -24.83
N VAL A 257 -1.95 4.88 -25.08
CA VAL A 257 -1.32 3.66 -24.55
C VAL A 257 0.16 3.63 -24.94
N GLU A 258 0.47 3.92 -26.20
CA GLU A 258 1.83 3.93 -26.75
C GLU A 258 2.70 4.98 -26.08
N LEU A 259 2.16 6.18 -25.82
CA LEU A 259 2.88 7.22 -25.08
C LEU A 259 3.12 6.80 -23.62
N HIS A 260 2.15 6.15 -23.00
CA HIS A 260 2.32 5.64 -21.64
C HIS A 260 3.40 4.53 -21.59
N MET A 261 3.34 3.57 -22.49
CA MET A 261 4.37 2.54 -22.66
C MET A 261 5.76 3.14 -22.93
N TRP A 262 5.82 4.14 -23.81
CA TRP A 262 7.06 4.83 -24.11
C TRP A 262 7.68 5.53 -22.89
N HIS A 263 6.85 6.14 -22.06
CA HIS A 263 7.30 6.73 -20.80
C HIS A 263 7.78 5.67 -19.80
N ILE A 264 7.13 4.49 -19.76
CA ILE A 264 7.56 3.36 -18.92
C ILE A 264 8.92 2.85 -19.40
N TYR A 265 9.11 2.69 -20.74
CA TYR A 265 10.39 2.28 -21.31
C TYR A 265 11.51 3.25 -20.99
N THR A 266 11.34 4.51 -21.38
CA THR A 266 12.40 5.52 -21.23
C THR A 266 12.69 5.87 -19.77
N GLY A 267 11.70 5.79 -18.89
CA GLY A 267 11.87 5.99 -17.46
C GLY A 267 12.52 4.79 -16.76
N GLY A 268 12.31 3.58 -17.28
CA GLY A 268 12.89 2.34 -16.75
C GLY A 268 14.25 1.96 -17.33
N LEU A 269 14.59 2.51 -18.51
CA LEU A 269 15.84 2.22 -19.21
C LEU A 269 17.05 2.76 -18.44
N ARG A 270 17.91 1.88 -17.96
CA ARG A 270 19.12 2.26 -17.23
C ARG A 270 20.23 1.25 -17.34
N GLN A 271 21.46 1.72 -17.17
CA GLN A 271 22.63 0.85 -17.09
C GLN A 271 22.90 0.47 -15.62
N MET A 272 23.02 -0.82 -15.38
CA MET A 272 23.38 -1.38 -14.09
C MET A 272 24.90 -1.26 -13.84
N ASN A 273 25.33 -1.43 -12.59
CA ASN A 273 26.76 -1.31 -12.21
C ASN A 273 27.66 -2.36 -12.89
N ASP A 274 27.11 -3.48 -13.36
CA ASP A 274 27.81 -4.48 -14.15
C ASP A 274 27.91 -4.16 -15.65
N GLY A 275 27.39 -3.00 -16.05
CA GLY A 275 27.40 -2.52 -17.43
C GLY A 275 26.24 -3.01 -18.29
N LYS A 276 25.37 -3.87 -17.79
CA LYS A 276 24.20 -4.35 -18.51
C LYS A 276 23.10 -3.29 -18.52
N TRP A 277 22.42 -3.17 -19.64
CA TRP A 277 21.20 -2.38 -19.73
C TRP A 277 19.99 -3.19 -19.28
N VAL A 278 19.06 -2.54 -18.59
CA VAL A 278 17.77 -3.11 -18.20
C VAL A 278 16.66 -2.14 -18.62
N ALA A 279 15.52 -2.71 -18.93
CA ALA A 279 14.29 -1.97 -19.25
C ALA A 279 13.11 -2.68 -18.61
N SER A 280 11.95 -2.03 -18.61
CA SER A 280 10.69 -2.65 -18.19
C SER A 280 10.32 -3.79 -19.14
N ASP A 281 9.68 -4.82 -18.60
CA ASP A 281 9.07 -5.89 -19.40
C ASP A 281 7.91 -5.30 -20.23
N ILE A 282 7.92 -5.56 -21.54
CA ILE A 282 6.97 -4.96 -22.48
C ILE A 282 5.55 -5.48 -22.26
N ASP A 283 5.37 -6.76 -21.93
CA ASP A 283 4.06 -7.37 -21.75
C ASP A 283 3.40 -6.86 -20.46
N LEU A 284 4.20 -6.69 -19.40
CA LEU A 284 3.74 -6.07 -18.15
C LEU A 284 3.41 -4.58 -18.36
N ALA A 285 4.23 -3.85 -19.11
CA ALA A 285 3.99 -2.45 -19.43
C ALA A 285 2.70 -2.28 -20.24
N ARG A 286 2.48 -3.14 -21.25
CA ARG A 286 1.28 -3.17 -22.06
C ARG A 286 0.04 -3.50 -21.23
N THR A 287 0.11 -4.56 -20.42
CA THR A 287 -0.97 -4.94 -19.52
C THR A 287 -1.37 -3.78 -18.61
N LEU A 288 -0.41 -3.06 -18.04
CA LEU A 288 -0.68 -1.88 -17.22
C LEU A 288 -1.35 -0.77 -18.04
N ALA A 289 -0.74 -0.36 -19.17
CA ALA A 289 -1.19 0.79 -19.91
C ALA A 289 -2.60 0.60 -20.54
N GLU A 290 -2.88 -0.60 -21.07
CA GLU A 290 -4.17 -0.92 -21.70
C GLU A 290 -5.31 -1.08 -20.67
N ASN A 291 -5.02 -1.54 -19.45
CA ASN A 291 -6.06 -1.86 -18.48
C ASN A 291 -6.20 -0.82 -17.34
N ALA A 292 -5.34 0.19 -17.31
CA ALA A 292 -5.34 1.17 -16.21
C ALA A 292 -6.66 1.93 -16.12
N LEU A 293 -7.19 2.46 -17.24
CA LEU A 293 -8.44 3.23 -17.25
C LEU A 293 -9.63 2.36 -16.81
N GLY A 294 -9.77 1.18 -17.42
CA GLY A 294 -10.85 0.25 -17.05
C GLY A 294 -10.80 -0.16 -15.58
N THR A 295 -9.59 -0.29 -15.01
CA THR A 295 -9.42 -0.58 -13.56
C THR A 295 -9.87 0.61 -12.71
N TYR A 296 -9.52 1.84 -13.11
CA TYR A 296 -9.98 3.05 -12.42
C TYR A 296 -11.51 3.16 -12.44
N GLU A 297 -12.12 2.99 -13.62
CA GLU A 297 -13.57 3.02 -13.81
C GLU A 297 -14.28 1.91 -13.02
N TRP A 298 -13.72 0.70 -13.00
CA TRP A 298 -14.24 -0.38 -12.15
C TRP A 298 -14.25 0.00 -10.67
N CYS A 299 -13.16 0.61 -10.16
CA CYS A 299 -13.10 1.08 -8.78
C CYS A 299 -14.17 2.15 -8.51
N VAL A 300 -14.31 3.14 -9.38
CA VAL A 300 -15.22 4.28 -9.17
C VAL A 300 -16.68 3.88 -9.38
N ASP A 301 -16.98 3.20 -10.49
CA ASP A 301 -18.37 2.95 -10.94
C ASP A 301 -18.95 1.69 -10.32
N SER A 302 -18.16 0.61 -10.24
CA SER A 302 -18.66 -0.69 -9.75
C SER A 302 -18.49 -0.83 -8.24
N LEU A 303 -17.35 -0.37 -7.68
CA LEU A 303 -17.09 -0.47 -6.25
C LEU A 303 -17.45 0.78 -5.46
N ASN A 304 -17.83 1.88 -6.11
CA ASN A 304 -18.12 3.18 -5.50
C ASN A 304 -16.95 3.75 -4.67
N VAL A 305 -15.72 3.54 -5.11
CA VAL A 305 -14.58 4.25 -4.54
C VAL A 305 -14.72 5.73 -4.87
N GLU A 306 -14.75 6.59 -3.88
CA GLU A 306 -14.84 8.02 -4.12
C GLU A 306 -13.53 8.54 -4.75
N GLY A 307 -13.64 9.06 -5.96
CA GLY A 307 -12.59 9.85 -6.57
C GLY A 307 -12.54 11.26 -5.97
N GLN A 308 -11.45 11.98 -6.19
CA GLN A 308 -11.25 13.35 -5.66
C GLN A 308 -12.38 14.31 -6.08
N TYR A 309 -13.00 14.07 -7.19
CA TYR A 309 -14.02 14.94 -7.80
C TYR A 309 -15.43 14.36 -7.70
N GLY A 310 -15.59 13.23 -7.03
CA GLY A 310 -16.91 12.58 -6.86
C GLY A 310 -17.46 11.95 -8.15
N LYS A 311 -18.56 11.21 -8.00
CA LYS A 311 -19.32 10.65 -9.13
C LYS A 311 -19.89 11.80 -9.98
N GLY A 312 -19.46 11.92 -11.24
CA GLY A 312 -19.96 12.95 -12.17
C GLY A 312 -19.30 14.33 -12.05
N ALA A 313 -18.32 14.51 -11.19
CA ALA A 313 -17.43 15.67 -11.29
C ALA A 313 -16.47 15.41 -12.46
N GLY A 314 -16.44 16.31 -13.42
CA GLY A 314 -15.79 16.14 -14.73
C GLY A 314 -14.44 15.42 -14.69
N LYS A 315 -14.09 14.76 -15.78
CA LYS A 315 -12.85 13.98 -15.96
C LYS A 315 -11.61 14.88 -15.94
N SER A 316 -11.32 15.49 -14.80
CA SER A 316 -10.16 16.38 -14.64
C SER A 316 -8.89 15.55 -14.38
N LEU A 317 -7.98 15.57 -15.32
CA LEU A 317 -6.65 15.01 -15.16
C LEU A 317 -5.69 16.04 -14.54
N PHE A 318 -4.70 15.56 -13.80
CA PHE A 318 -3.61 16.41 -13.31
C PHE A 318 -2.25 15.75 -13.50
N THR A 319 -1.20 16.53 -13.32
CA THR A 319 0.18 16.04 -13.32
C THR A 319 0.64 15.79 -11.89
N VAL A 320 1.26 14.64 -11.64
CA VAL A 320 2.02 14.44 -10.40
C VAL A 320 3.35 15.19 -10.48
N LEU A 321 3.96 15.45 -9.33
CA LEU A 321 5.23 16.16 -9.25
C LEU A 321 6.29 15.52 -10.17
N GLY A 322 6.88 16.34 -11.03
CA GLY A 322 7.90 15.92 -12.00
C GLY A 322 7.36 15.33 -13.32
N ALA A 323 6.04 15.11 -13.44
CA ALA A 323 5.44 14.66 -14.68
C ALA A 323 5.06 15.84 -15.60
N MET A 324 5.17 15.65 -16.90
CA MET A 324 4.70 16.63 -17.90
C MET A 324 3.30 16.32 -18.39
N TRP A 325 2.91 15.04 -18.39
CA TRP A 325 1.63 14.59 -18.92
C TRP A 325 0.55 14.52 -17.85
N PRO A 326 -0.62 15.15 -18.07
CA PRO A 326 -1.76 15.10 -17.15
C PRO A 326 -2.56 13.80 -17.36
N ARG A 327 -2.04 12.65 -16.95
CA ARG A 327 -2.74 11.36 -17.03
C ARG A 327 -3.18 10.82 -15.66
N THR A 328 -3.09 11.65 -14.63
CA THR A 328 -3.38 11.19 -13.29
C THR A 328 -4.84 11.44 -12.92
N HIS A 329 -5.55 10.36 -12.66
CA HIS A 329 -6.81 10.34 -11.92
C HIS A 329 -6.50 10.26 -10.43
N LYS A 330 -7.40 10.64 -9.55
CA LYS A 330 -7.15 10.63 -8.12
C LYS A 330 -8.31 10.04 -7.34
N PHE A 331 -8.01 9.07 -6.51
CA PHE A 331 -8.88 8.68 -5.39
C PHE A 331 -8.72 9.67 -4.24
N MET A 332 -9.77 9.86 -3.44
CA MET A 332 -9.74 10.85 -2.35
C MET A 332 -8.63 10.56 -1.35
N THR A 333 -8.51 9.32 -0.90
CA THR A 333 -7.43 8.86 -0.01
C THR A 333 -7.18 7.36 -0.20
N SER A 334 -6.06 6.88 0.34
CA SER A 334 -5.67 5.47 0.26
C SER A 334 -6.51 4.55 1.16
N THR A 335 -6.88 5.02 2.36
CA THR A 335 -7.65 4.20 3.30
C THR A 335 -9.05 3.88 2.79
N PRO A 336 -9.87 4.82 2.30
CA PRO A 336 -11.15 4.51 1.68
C PRO A 336 -11.06 3.57 0.48
N LEU A 337 -9.98 3.63 -0.31
CA LEU A 337 -9.77 2.66 -1.40
C LEU A 337 -9.66 1.24 -0.85
N ILE A 338 -8.79 1.02 0.13
CA ILE A 338 -8.61 -0.31 0.74
C ILE A 338 -9.88 -0.79 1.45
N ASP A 339 -10.55 0.09 2.20
CA ASP A 339 -11.80 -0.27 2.89
C ASP A 339 -12.90 -0.66 1.89
N THR A 340 -12.97 0.01 0.75
CA THR A 340 -13.95 -0.31 -0.31
C THR A 340 -13.61 -1.63 -0.99
N LEU A 341 -12.34 -1.85 -1.34
CA LEU A 341 -11.87 -3.12 -1.92
C LEU A 341 -12.11 -4.29 -0.96
N LYS A 342 -11.84 -4.10 0.34
CA LYS A 342 -12.10 -5.10 1.37
C LYS A 342 -13.59 -5.45 1.45
N LYS A 343 -14.48 -4.45 1.52
CA LYS A 343 -15.93 -4.66 1.52
C LYS A 343 -16.42 -5.36 0.26
N ALA A 344 -15.85 -5.03 -0.90
CA ALA A 344 -16.17 -5.70 -2.15
C ALA A 344 -15.78 -7.18 -2.11
N ALA A 345 -14.56 -7.48 -1.65
CA ALA A 345 -14.09 -8.87 -1.50
C ALA A 345 -14.95 -9.66 -0.49
N GLU A 346 -15.26 -9.06 0.66
CA GLU A 346 -16.15 -9.65 1.67
C GLU A 346 -17.55 -9.95 1.10
N LYS A 347 -18.12 -9.03 0.32
CA LYS A 347 -19.43 -9.19 -0.34
C LYS A 347 -19.45 -10.36 -1.32
N GLU A 348 -18.36 -10.58 -2.04
CA GLU A 348 -18.19 -11.71 -2.97
C GLU A 348 -17.76 -13.02 -2.26
N GLY A 349 -17.67 -13.02 -0.92
CA GLY A 349 -17.39 -14.22 -0.12
C GLY A 349 -15.90 -14.59 -0.01
N VAL A 350 -14.97 -13.68 -0.34
CA VAL A 350 -13.54 -13.89 -0.14
C VAL A 350 -13.23 -14.04 1.36
N LYS A 351 -12.54 -15.13 1.73
CA LYS A 351 -12.12 -15.38 3.10
C LYS A 351 -10.72 -14.76 3.32
N LEU A 352 -10.65 -13.66 4.06
CA LEU A 352 -9.38 -13.00 4.43
C LEU A 352 -8.88 -13.49 5.79
N TYR A 353 -7.64 -13.95 5.83
CA TYR A 353 -6.92 -14.28 7.06
C TYR A 353 -5.68 -13.37 7.18
N THR A 354 -5.63 -12.58 8.23
CA THR A 354 -4.45 -11.77 8.60
C THR A 354 -3.53 -12.55 9.52
N GLU A 355 -2.29 -12.07 9.67
CA GLU A 355 -1.24 -12.71 10.48
C GLU A 355 -0.91 -14.14 10.01
N VAL A 356 -1.04 -14.39 8.70
CA VAL A 356 -0.70 -15.64 8.04
C VAL A 356 0.30 -15.39 6.91
N ALA A 357 1.52 -15.89 7.05
CA ALA A 357 2.58 -15.73 6.07
C ALA A 357 2.74 -16.97 5.19
N ALA A 358 2.76 -16.79 3.86
CA ALA A 358 3.18 -17.87 2.96
C ALA A 358 4.69 -18.09 3.10
N LYS A 359 5.11 -19.35 3.24
CA LYS A 359 6.53 -19.74 3.39
C LYS A 359 7.10 -20.39 2.14
N SER A 360 6.30 -21.23 1.47
CA SER A 360 6.71 -21.91 0.23
C SER A 360 5.48 -22.31 -0.59
N LEU A 361 5.67 -22.41 -1.89
CA LEU A 361 4.67 -23.00 -2.78
C LEU A 361 4.74 -24.53 -2.70
N ILE A 362 3.60 -25.18 -2.90
CA ILE A 362 3.48 -26.62 -3.06
C ILE A 362 3.30 -26.90 -4.55
N THR A 363 4.13 -27.79 -5.10
CA THR A 363 4.04 -28.23 -6.48
C THR A 363 3.74 -29.71 -6.56
N ASP A 364 2.99 -30.12 -7.57
CA ASP A 364 2.79 -31.53 -7.92
C ASP A 364 4.03 -32.12 -8.62
N GLU A 365 3.95 -33.40 -8.98
CA GLU A 365 5.01 -34.13 -9.69
C GLU A 365 5.38 -33.55 -11.07
N ASN A 366 4.50 -32.74 -11.66
CA ASN A 366 4.69 -32.07 -12.94
C ASN A 366 5.22 -30.64 -12.77
N GLY A 367 5.46 -30.19 -11.54
CA GLY A 367 5.88 -28.82 -11.23
C GLY A 367 4.75 -27.78 -11.21
N LYS A 368 3.47 -28.20 -11.35
CA LYS A 368 2.33 -27.30 -11.24
C LYS A 368 2.13 -26.90 -9.79
N VAL A 369 1.92 -25.59 -9.54
CA VAL A 369 1.58 -25.07 -8.22
C VAL A 369 0.15 -25.53 -7.85
N VAL A 370 0.04 -26.23 -6.71
CA VAL A 370 -1.21 -26.78 -6.17
C VAL A 370 -1.52 -26.29 -4.77
N GLY A 371 -0.74 -25.35 -4.24
CA GLY A 371 -1.00 -24.77 -2.92
C GLY A 371 0.20 -24.02 -2.35
N ALA A 372 0.14 -23.75 -1.06
CA ALA A 372 1.22 -23.14 -0.30
C ALA A 372 1.28 -23.66 1.14
N ASN A 373 2.50 -23.73 1.68
CA ASN A 373 2.73 -23.87 3.11
C ASN A 373 2.79 -22.49 3.74
N CYS A 374 1.99 -22.28 4.76
CA CYS A 374 1.84 -21.01 5.46
C CYS A 374 2.09 -21.19 6.96
N GLU A 375 2.26 -20.07 7.65
CA GLU A 375 2.48 -20.04 9.09
C GLU A 375 1.76 -18.83 9.69
N LYS A 376 0.98 -19.05 10.74
CA LYS A 376 0.37 -17.98 11.52
C LYS A 376 1.42 -17.30 12.43
N ALA A 377 1.10 -16.11 12.92
CA ALA A 377 1.99 -15.33 13.78
C ALA A 377 2.36 -16.07 15.09
N ASP A 378 1.48 -16.96 15.59
CA ASP A 378 1.73 -17.83 16.75
C ASP A 378 2.59 -19.06 16.44
N GLY A 379 3.00 -19.26 15.17
CA GLY A 379 3.79 -20.41 14.72
C GLY A 379 2.95 -21.61 14.25
N THR A 380 1.63 -21.54 14.29
CA THR A 380 0.74 -22.59 13.75
C THR A 380 1.00 -22.79 12.26
N LYS A 381 1.23 -24.03 11.85
CA LYS A 381 1.41 -24.36 10.42
C LYS A 381 0.05 -24.50 9.74
N VAL A 382 -0.01 -23.96 8.52
CA VAL A 382 -1.21 -24.02 7.68
C VAL A 382 -0.80 -24.49 6.29
N THR A 383 -1.38 -25.60 5.83
CA THR A 383 -1.27 -26.06 4.45
C THR A 383 -2.51 -25.61 3.69
N VAL A 384 -2.33 -24.81 2.65
CA VAL A 384 -3.45 -24.39 1.78
C VAL A 384 -3.35 -25.14 0.47
N ASN A 385 -4.35 -26.00 0.18
CA ASN A 385 -4.47 -26.69 -1.10
C ASN A 385 -5.34 -25.88 -2.05
N THR A 386 -4.98 -25.82 -3.33
CA THR A 386 -5.72 -25.07 -4.34
C THR A 386 -6.05 -25.93 -5.55
N LYS A 387 -7.25 -25.78 -6.13
CA LYS A 387 -7.64 -26.44 -7.37
C LYS A 387 -7.17 -25.69 -8.62
N LYS A 388 -7.13 -24.35 -8.54
CA LYS A 388 -6.83 -23.46 -9.68
C LYS A 388 -5.41 -22.87 -9.60
N GLY A 389 -4.84 -22.72 -8.40
CA GLY A 389 -3.47 -22.22 -8.20
C GLY A 389 -3.36 -21.11 -7.16
N VAL A 390 -2.23 -20.39 -7.21
CA VAL A 390 -1.87 -19.31 -6.27
C VAL A 390 -1.57 -18.05 -7.05
N ILE A 391 -2.13 -16.91 -6.63
CA ILE A 391 -1.77 -15.59 -7.13
C ILE A 391 -0.89 -14.90 -6.09
N LEU A 392 0.34 -14.55 -6.47
CA LEU A 392 1.26 -13.82 -5.61
C LEU A 392 1.08 -12.32 -5.80
N THR A 393 0.62 -11.63 -4.75
CA THR A 393 0.44 -10.18 -4.69
C THR A 393 1.19 -9.57 -3.52
N SER A 394 2.33 -10.19 -3.17
CA SER A 394 3.17 -9.86 -2.01
C SER A 394 3.86 -8.49 -2.10
N GLY A 395 3.69 -7.77 -3.20
CA GLY A 395 4.32 -6.47 -3.44
C GLY A 395 5.79 -6.59 -3.87
N GLY A 396 6.52 -5.48 -3.73
CA GLY A 396 7.93 -5.43 -4.09
C GLY A 396 8.86 -5.90 -2.95
N TYR A 397 10.16 -5.76 -3.18
CA TYR A 397 11.21 -6.19 -2.25
C TYR A 397 12.09 -5.03 -1.72
N GLY A 398 11.59 -3.79 -1.79
CA GLY A 398 12.34 -2.60 -1.38
C GLY A 398 12.79 -2.59 0.09
N ALA A 399 12.13 -3.37 0.97
CA ALA A 399 12.53 -3.55 2.36
C ALA A 399 13.50 -4.73 2.58
N ASN A 400 13.97 -5.35 1.51
CA ASN A 400 14.96 -6.43 1.55
C ASN A 400 16.24 -6.00 0.81
N PRO A 401 17.19 -5.33 1.49
CA PRO A 401 18.41 -4.85 0.84
C PRO A 401 19.20 -5.95 0.13
N LYS A 402 19.15 -7.19 0.63
CA LYS A 402 19.81 -8.33 0.00
C LYS A 402 19.21 -8.63 -1.38
N MET A 403 17.89 -8.70 -1.49
CA MET A 403 17.21 -8.90 -2.78
C MET A 403 17.42 -7.70 -3.71
N VAL A 404 17.34 -6.47 -3.17
CA VAL A 404 17.59 -5.28 -3.99
C VAL A 404 19.00 -5.31 -4.57
N LYS A 405 20.03 -5.66 -3.78
CA LYS A 405 21.42 -5.78 -4.29
C LYS A 405 21.59 -6.92 -5.31
N GLU A 406 20.81 -7.98 -5.20
CA GLU A 406 20.86 -9.12 -6.12
C GLU A 406 20.19 -8.82 -7.46
N TYR A 407 19.01 -8.21 -7.43
CA TYR A 407 18.18 -7.99 -8.64
C TYR A 407 18.28 -6.57 -9.21
N ASP A 408 18.67 -5.60 -8.40
CA ASP A 408 18.90 -4.21 -8.81
C ASP A 408 20.23 -3.70 -8.23
N ASN A 409 21.33 -4.01 -8.90
CA ASN A 409 22.66 -3.60 -8.46
C ASN A 409 22.99 -2.13 -8.78
N TYR A 410 22.05 -1.37 -9.37
CA TYR A 410 22.21 0.07 -9.67
C TYR A 410 22.56 0.89 -8.42
N TRP A 411 21.94 0.59 -7.29
CA TRP A 411 22.17 1.28 -6.02
C TRP A 411 23.45 0.81 -5.29
N GLY A 412 23.96 -0.40 -5.60
CA GLY A 412 25.19 -0.96 -5.05
C GLY A 412 25.22 -0.95 -3.52
N ASP A 413 26.39 -0.56 -2.96
CA ASP A 413 26.62 -0.51 -1.51
C ASP A 413 26.00 0.71 -0.82
N ASN A 414 25.39 1.63 -1.58
CA ASN A 414 24.69 2.79 -1.00
C ASN A 414 23.37 2.43 -0.30
N LEU A 415 22.86 1.20 -0.50
CA LEU A 415 21.71 0.71 0.24
C LEU A 415 22.05 0.41 1.70
N THR A 416 21.32 1.03 2.59
CA THR A 416 21.39 0.74 4.04
C THR A 416 20.35 -0.32 4.42
N ASP A 417 20.50 -0.91 5.61
CA ASP A 417 19.52 -1.86 6.15
C ASP A 417 18.24 -1.16 6.66
N HIS A 418 18.16 0.16 6.50
CA HIS A 418 17.03 0.97 6.93
C HIS A 418 16.16 1.34 5.74
N THR A 419 14.89 0.98 5.79
CA THR A 419 13.90 1.24 4.74
C THR A 419 12.58 1.68 5.35
N LEU A 420 11.87 2.53 4.63
CA LEU A 420 10.53 3.01 5.01
C LEU A 420 9.39 2.17 4.39
N THR A 421 9.71 1.15 3.60
CA THR A 421 8.72 0.24 3.01
C THR A 421 8.61 -1.05 3.81
N THR A 422 7.45 -1.69 3.76
CA THR A 422 7.20 -3.01 4.35
C THR A 422 7.39 -4.16 3.36
N ASN A 423 7.71 -3.85 2.10
CA ASN A 423 7.87 -4.82 1.03
C ASN A 423 9.19 -5.57 1.14
N VAL A 424 9.18 -6.73 1.76
CA VAL A 424 10.39 -7.55 1.97
C VAL A 424 10.64 -8.58 0.86
N GLY A 425 9.79 -8.63 -0.18
CA GLY A 425 9.89 -9.58 -1.30
C GLY A 425 9.57 -11.03 -0.94
N THR A 426 9.22 -11.26 0.31
CA THR A 426 8.77 -12.54 0.84
C THR A 426 7.54 -12.29 1.70
N ASN A 427 6.67 -13.21 1.71
CA ASN A 427 5.57 -13.20 2.67
C ASN A 427 5.98 -13.86 3.94
#